data_42453d3c6b39e8b746b6fbd35645fefe
#
_entry.id   42453d3c6b39e8b746b6fbd35645fefe
#
_cell.length_a   1.000
_cell.length_b   1.000
_cell.length_c   1.000
_cell.angle_alpha   90.00
_cell.angle_beta   90.00
_cell.angle_gamma   90.00
#
_symmetry.space_group_name_H-M   'P 1'
#
loop_
_entity.id
_entity.type
_entity.pdbx_description
1 polymer ?
#
loop_
_entity_poly.entity_id
_entity_poly.type
_entity_poly.pdbx_seq_one_letter_code
_entity_poly.pdbx_strand_id
1 'polypeptide(L)'
;MQHNKKTKFVMYVDDFLDEATLKSLQDTVTNLEYQEVKNPNGQLYGMRHTFDKGINNDPLIKLIKQYFFPHRNLEPISVSAHLRENNKEPLFHTDDDKGNVANFLLFVKGEPLLNNGTGFLHNEKLSSHIGFIENRALFFNGSKISHSDLQSFGDSSKRYTLNIFYKEND
;
A
#
# COMPACT_ATOMS: atom_id res chain seq x y z
N MET A 1 23.91 1.49 27.82
CA MET A 1 22.96 2.17 26.92
C MET A 1 22.41 1.13 25.96
N GLN A 2 21.16 0.64 26.19
CA GLN A 2 20.48 -0.22 25.24
C GLN A 2 19.90 0.67 24.14
N HIS A 3 20.51 0.64 22.97
CA HIS A 3 19.91 1.21 21.78
C HIS A 3 18.77 0.31 21.37
N ASN A 4 17.54 0.66 21.76
CA ASN A 4 16.32 0.12 21.16
C ASN A 4 16.31 0.57 19.68
N LYS A 5 16.98 -0.16 18.82
CA LYS A 5 16.82 -0.03 17.38
C LYS A 5 15.40 -0.50 17.05
N LYS A 6 14.44 0.43 17.05
CA LYS A 6 13.13 0.16 16.45
C LYS A 6 13.38 -0.19 14.99
N THR A 7 13.27 -1.46 14.68
CA THR A 7 13.60 -2.00 13.37
C THR A 7 12.58 -1.45 12.37
N LYS A 8 13.05 -0.61 11.46
CA LYS A 8 12.28 -0.24 10.28
C LYS A 8 12.26 -1.47 9.38
N PHE A 9 11.09 -2.07 9.17
CA PHE A 9 10.97 -3.25 8.32
C PHE A 9 10.00 -3.01 7.18
N VAL A 10 10.33 -3.57 6.05
CA VAL A 10 9.43 -3.77 4.91
C VAL A 10 9.44 -5.26 4.63
N MET A 11 8.28 -5.87 4.63
CA MET A 11 8.09 -7.28 4.27
C MET A 11 7.29 -7.34 2.98
N TYR A 12 7.51 -8.37 2.17
CA TYR A 12 6.65 -8.66 1.04
C TYR A 12 6.50 -10.17 0.83
N VAL A 13 5.41 -10.54 0.18
CA VAL A 13 5.07 -11.90 -0.20
C VAL A 13 4.54 -11.86 -1.62
N ASP A 14 5.05 -12.72 -2.49
CA ASP A 14 4.52 -12.94 -3.83
C ASP A 14 3.42 -14.00 -3.79
N ASP A 15 2.54 -14.01 -4.79
CA ASP A 15 1.42 -14.94 -4.91
C ASP A 15 0.56 -15.00 -3.63
N PHE A 16 0.24 -13.82 -3.10
CA PHE A 16 -0.41 -13.65 -1.80
C PHE A 16 -1.85 -14.20 -1.78
N LEU A 17 -2.61 -14.00 -2.86
CA LEU A 17 -3.97 -14.50 -3.03
C LEU A 17 -3.97 -15.71 -3.98
N ASP A 18 -4.93 -16.59 -3.83
CA ASP A 18 -5.23 -17.55 -4.89
C ASP A 18 -5.74 -16.83 -6.16
N GLU A 19 -5.64 -17.53 -7.31
CA GLU A 19 -5.94 -16.95 -8.61
C GLU A 19 -7.39 -16.46 -8.73
N ALA A 20 -8.36 -17.19 -8.17
CA ALA A 20 -9.77 -16.83 -8.24
C ALA A 20 -10.07 -15.57 -7.42
N THR A 21 -9.50 -15.47 -6.23
CA THR A 21 -9.62 -14.30 -5.35
C THR A 21 -8.97 -13.08 -5.97
N LEU A 22 -7.76 -13.23 -6.54
CA LEU A 22 -7.09 -12.15 -7.24
C LEU A 22 -7.92 -11.64 -8.42
N LYS A 23 -8.42 -12.55 -9.25
CA LYS A 23 -9.24 -12.21 -10.41
C LYS A 23 -10.50 -11.44 -10.00
N SER A 24 -11.19 -11.90 -8.97
CA SER A 24 -12.37 -11.20 -8.42
C SER A 24 -12.03 -9.79 -7.93
N LEU A 25 -10.88 -9.64 -7.25
CA LEU A 25 -10.41 -8.34 -6.77
C LEU A 25 -10.02 -7.41 -7.94
N GLN A 26 -9.36 -7.93 -8.97
CA GLN A 26 -9.02 -7.19 -10.18
C GLN A 26 -10.26 -6.66 -10.88
N ASP A 27 -11.29 -7.50 -11.03
CA ASP A 27 -12.56 -7.11 -11.63
C ASP A 27 -13.26 -6.06 -10.76
N THR A 28 -13.20 -6.20 -9.44
CA THR A 28 -13.74 -5.19 -8.51
C THR A 28 -13.05 -3.86 -8.68
N VAL A 29 -11.72 -3.78 -8.50
CA VAL A 29 -11.01 -2.50 -8.49
C VAL A 29 -11.05 -1.77 -9.84
N THR A 30 -11.17 -2.49 -10.94
CA THR A 30 -11.27 -1.86 -12.27
C THR A 30 -12.63 -1.24 -12.55
N ASN A 31 -13.67 -1.60 -11.81
CA ASN A 31 -15.04 -1.10 -11.97
C ASN A 31 -15.49 -0.11 -10.86
N LEU A 32 -14.60 0.23 -9.91
CA LEU A 32 -14.91 1.21 -8.88
C LEU A 32 -14.96 2.64 -9.43
N GLU A 33 -15.79 3.46 -8.81
CA GLU A 33 -15.72 4.91 -8.96
C GLU A 33 -14.61 5.48 -8.08
N TYR A 34 -13.67 6.19 -8.69
CA TYR A 34 -12.52 6.78 -8.01
C TYR A 34 -12.68 8.29 -7.89
N GLN A 35 -12.28 8.84 -6.76
CA GLN A 35 -12.22 10.27 -6.51
C GLN A 35 -10.78 10.77 -6.61
N GLU A 36 -10.59 11.99 -7.13
CA GLU A 36 -9.29 12.65 -7.17
C GLU A 36 -8.72 12.86 -5.77
N VAL A 37 -7.45 12.51 -5.60
CA VAL A 37 -6.67 12.87 -4.41
C VAL A 37 -5.63 13.89 -4.81
N LYS A 38 -5.68 15.06 -4.17
CA LYS A 38 -4.73 16.16 -4.41
C LYS A 38 -3.76 16.28 -3.23
N ASN A 39 -2.52 16.63 -3.54
CA ASN A 39 -1.55 16.98 -2.53
C ASN A 39 -1.88 18.37 -1.91
N PRO A 40 -1.20 18.79 -0.83
CA PRO A 40 -1.45 20.10 -0.20
C PRO A 40 -1.30 21.29 -1.15
N ASN A 41 -0.56 21.14 -2.25
CA ASN A 41 -0.37 22.18 -3.27
C ASN A 41 -1.47 22.15 -4.35
N GLY A 42 -2.49 21.31 -4.21
CA GLY A 42 -3.58 21.18 -5.17
C GLY A 42 -3.26 20.35 -6.42
N GLN A 43 -2.07 19.76 -6.52
CA GLN A 43 -1.71 18.90 -7.65
C GLN A 43 -2.35 17.52 -7.50
N LEU A 44 -2.83 16.95 -8.59
CA LEU A 44 -3.36 15.60 -8.62
C LEU A 44 -2.26 14.59 -8.23
N TYR A 45 -2.49 13.89 -7.14
CA TYR A 45 -1.60 12.83 -6.65
C TYR A 45 -2.01 11.45 -7.19
N GLY A 46 -3.30 11.24 -7.36
CA GLY A 46 -3.88 10.00 -7.89
C GLY A 46 -5.37 9.94 -7.61
N MET A 47 -5.91 8.76 -7.76
CA MET A 47 -7.33 8.49 -7.60
C MET A 47 -7.51 7.47 -6.47
N ARG A 48 -8.56 7.62 -5.65
CA ARG A 48 -8.87 6.75 -4.51
C ARG A 48 -10.35 6.40 -4.45
N HIS A 49 -10.63 5.16 -4.13
CA HIS A 49 -11.93 4.71 -3.63
C HIS A 49 -11.75 4.24 -2.18
N THR A 50 -12.53 4.79 -1.25
CA THR A 50 -12.49 4.37 0.16
C THR A 50 -13.69 3.46 0.43
N PHE A 51 -13.42 2.28 0.95
CA PHE A 51 -14.48 1.33 1.33
C PHE A 51 -15.08 1.72 2.69
N ASP A 52 -16.39 1.52 2.82
CA ASP A 52 -17.09 1.74 4.09
C ASP A 52 -16.56 0.83 5.20
N LYS A 53 -16.65 1.32 6.43
CA LYS A 53 -16.22 0.57 7.62
C LYS A 53 -17.09 -0.67 7.83
N GLY A 54 -16.46 -1.84 7.90
CA GLY A 54 -17.16 -3.13 8.12
C GLY A 54 -16.25 -4.35 7.91
N ILE A 55 -14.99 -4.13 7.64
CA ILE A 55 -14.05 -5.11 7.09
C ILE A 55 -13.42 -6.05 8.16
N ASN A 56 -13.67 -5.84 9.45
CA ASN A 56 -12.99 -6.60 10.52
C ASN A 56 -13.19 -8.13 10.47
N ASN A 57 -14.18 -8.62 9.75
CA ASN A 57 -14.42 -10.04 9.55
C ASN A 57 -14.10 -10.56 8.14
N ASP A 58 -13.51 -9.71 7.29
CA ASP A 58 -13.15 -10.06 5.94
C ASP A 58 -12.09 -11.19 5.95
N PRO A 59 -12.23 -12.24 5.15
CA PRO A 59 -11.22 -13.28 4.96
C PRO A 59 -9.85 -12.71 4.60
N LEU A 60 -9.79 -11.64 3.84
CA LEU A 60 -8.55 -10.95 3.48
C LEU A 60 -7.83 -10.39 4.72
N ILE A 61 -8.56 -9.76 5.65
CA ILE A 61 -7.97 -9.22 6.90
C ILE A 61 -7.38 -10.36 7.75
N LYS A 62 -8.06 -11.49 7.82
CA LYS A 62 -7.56 -12.69 8.53
C LYS A 62 -6.29 -13.23 7.89
N LEU A 63 -6.26 -13.28 6.56
CA LEU A 63 -5.10 -13.74 5.80
C LEU A 63 -3.90 -12.82 6.03
N ILE A 64 -4.09 -11.50 5.94
CA ILE A 64 -3.05 -10.50 6.21
C ILE A 64 -2.48 -10.68 7.62
N LYS A 65 -3.34 -10.82 8.62
CA LYS A 65 -2.91 -11.06 10.01
C LYS A 65 -2.06 -12.32 10.13
N GLN A 66 -2.49 -13.41 9.52
CA GLN A 66 -1.78 -14.68 9.55
C GLN A 66 -0.36 -14.57 8.97
N TYR A 67 -0.20 -13.86 7.86
CA TYR A 67 1.08 -13.75 7.16
C TYR A 67 2.03 -12.74 7.80
N PHE A 68 1.54 -11.57 8.20
CA PHE A 68 2.41 -10.44 8.51
C PHE A 68 2.51 -10.10 10.00
N PHE A 69 1.49 -10.39 10.79
CA PHE A 69 1.49 -10.03 12.22
C PHE A 69 0.67 -10.98 13.12
N PRO A 70 0.93 -12.30 13.09
CA PRO A 70 0.11 -13.27 13.82
C PRO A 70 0.09 -13.04 15.34
N HIS A 71 1.09 -12.35 15.89
CA HIS A 71 1.27 -12.09 17.31
C HIS A 71 1.02 -10.64 17.73
N ARG A 72 0.60 -9.77 16.81
CA ARG A 72 0.30 -8.36 17.11
C ARG A 72 -1.20 -8.12 17.10
N ASN A 73 -1.63 -7.21 18.00
CA ASN A 73 -3.02 -6.79 18.05
C ASN A 73 -3.22 -5.52 17.18
N LEU A 74 -3.24 -5.71 15.88
CA LEU A 74 -3.50 -4.64 14.91
C LEU A 74 -4.93 -4.74 14.40
N GLU A 75 -5.61 -3.60 14.32
CA GLU A 75 -6.92 -3.48 13.68
C GLU A 75 -6.88 -2.55 12.47
N PRO A 76 -7.63 -2.86 11.40
CA PRO A 76 -7.72 -1.99 10.25
C PRO A 76 -8.52 -0.73 10.59
N ILE A 77 -8.00 0.44 10.22
CA ILE A 77 -8.65 1.73 10.41
C ILE A 77 -9.14 2.35 9.11
N SER A 78 -8.58 1.93 7.98
CA SER A 78 -8.99 2.39 6.65
C SER A 78 -8.63 1.35 5.60
N VAL A 79 -9.54 1.15 4.65
CA VAL A 79 -9.32 0.33 3.47
C VAL A 79 -9.66 1.16 2.24
N SER A 80 -8.77 1.16 1.26
CA SER A 80 -8.96 1.91 0.03
C SER A 80 -8.31 1.24 -1.16
N ALA A 81 -8.96 1.34 -2.31
CA ALA A 81 -8.34 1.06 -3.59
C ALA A 81 -7.74 2.35 -4.16
N HIS A 82 -6.54 2.26 -4.69
CA HIS A 82 -5.88 3.39 -5.35
C HIS A 82 -5.66 3.07 -6.82
N LEU A 83 -5.92 4.06 -7.66
CA LEU A 83 -5.57 4.07 -9.07
C LEU A 83 -4.51 5.15 -9.30
N ARG A 84 -3.42 4.76 -9.92
CA ARG A 84 -2.34 5.65 -10.37
C ARG A 84 -2.20 5.59 -11.87
N GLU A 85 -2.17 6.75 -12.47
CA GLU A 85 -1.92 6.96 -13.89
C GLU A 85 -0.83 8.01 -14.00
N ASN A 86 0.28 7.73 -14.66
CA ASN A 86 1.33 8.69 -15.03
C ASN A 86 1.65 9.76 -13.97
N ASN A 87 2.13 9.35 -12.82
CA ASN A 87 2.58 10.30 -11.81
C ASN A 87 3.84 11.03 -12.29
N LYS A 88 3.83 12.35 -12.22
CA LYS A 88 4.95 13.16 -12.68
C LYS A 88 6.15 13.13 -11.74
N GLU A 89 5.90 13.07 -10.43
CA GLU A 89 6.97 13.03 -9.43
C GLU A 89 6.57 12.19 -8.22
N PRO A 90 7.51 11.39 -7.65
CA PRO A 90 7.28 10.68 -6.41
C PRO A 90 7.05 11.68 -5.26
N LEU A 91 6.02 11.46 -4.46
CA LEU A 91 5.77 12.22 -3.24
C LEU A 91 6.09 11.35 -2.02
N PHE A 92 7.31 11.42 -1.53
CA PHE A 92 7.71 10.68 -0.34
C PHE A 92 7.09 11.28 0.92
N HIS A 93 6.41 10.45 1.70
CA HIS A 93 5.70 10.83 2.91
C HIS A 93 5.70 9.69 3.94
N THR A 94 5.29 10.00 5.16
CA THR A 94 4.90 9.04 6.20
C THR A 94 3.41 9.15 6.44
N ASP A 95 2.80 8.06 6.91
CA ASP A 95 1.36 7.98 7.20
C ASP A 95 1.13 8.02 8.72
N ASP A 96 1.58 9.07 9.39
CA ASP A 96 1.54 9.17 10.85
C ASP A 96 0.38 10.04 11.39
N ASP A 97 -0.44 10.60 10.50
CA ASP A 97 -1.45 11.60 10.82
C ASP A 97 -2.72 11.05 11.52
N LYS A 98 -2.90 9.73 11.60
CA LYS A 98 -4.13 9.11 12.10
C LYS A 98 -3.91 7.98 13.12
N GLY A 99 -2.77 7.97 13.81
CA GLY A 99 -2.40 6.85 14.68
C GLY A 99 -2.08 5.56 13.90
N ASN A 100 -1.89 5.67 12.59
CA ASN A 100 -1.44 4.55 11.77
C ASN A 100 -0.06 4.09 12.21
N VAL A 101 0.10 2.78 12.39
CA VAL A 101 1.38 2.16 12.76
C VAL A 101 1.90 1.22 11.69
N ALA A 102 1.04 0.72 10.81
CA ALA A 102 1.44 -0.18 9.74
C ALA A 102 0.51 -0.08 8.53
N ASN A 103 1.08 -0.31 7.37
CA ASN A 103 0.38 -0.35 6.09
C ASN A 103 0.51 -1.73 5.49
N PHE A 104 -0.60 -2.23 4.97
CA PHE A 104 -0.64 -3.31 4.01
C PHE A 104 -0.91 -2.71 2.63
N LEU A 105 -0.17 -3.15 1.63
CA LEU A 105 -0.30 -2.73 0.24
C LEU A 105 -0.27 -3.95 -0.65
N LEU A 106 -1.34 -4.20 -1.41
CA LEU A 106 -1.39 -5.26 -2.41
C LEU A 106 -1.35 -4.65 -3.80
N PHE A 107 -0.45 -5.12 -4.63
CA PHE A 107 -0.41 -4.80 -6.06
C PHE A 107 -1.43 -5.67 -6.78
N VAL A 108 -2.55 -5.07 -7.20
CA VAL A 108 -3.71 -5.81 -7.71
C VAL A 108 -3.65 -6.01 -9.20
N LYS A 109 -3.44 -4.91 -9.96
CA LYS A 109 -3.40 -4.95 -11.42
C LYS A 109 -2.56 -3.82 -11.97
N GLY A 110 -1.73 -4.11 -12.96
CA GLY A 110 -0.87 -3.13 -13.63
C GLY A 110 0.26 -3.79 -14.40
N GLU A 111 1.10 -2.99 -15.02
CA GLU A 111 2.25 -3.47 -15.76
C GLU A 111 3.48 -3.61 -14.84
N PRO A 112 4.26 -4.70 -14.94
CA PRO A 112 5.47 -4.90 -14.13
C PRO A 112 6.65 -4.09 -14.68
N LEU A 113 6.49 -2.78 -14.79
CA LEU A 113 7.53 -1.88 -15.25
C LEU A 113 8.56 -1.63 -14.14
N LEU A 114 9.80 -1.39 -14.51
CA LEU A 114 10.94 -1.25 -13.58
C LEU A 114 10.67 -0.22 -12.46
N ASN A 115 9.98 0.86 -12.77
CA ASN A 115 9.68 1.92 -11.81
C ASN A 115 8.23 1.95 -11.35
N ASN A 116 7.46 0.92 -11.64
CA ASN A 116 6.07 0.83 -11.24
C ASN A 116 5.90 0.12 -9.89
N GLY A 117 6.65 0.54 -8.88
CA GLY A 117 6.64 -0.07 -7.57
C GLY A 117 6.50 0.94 -6.45
N THR A 118 6.97 0.57 -5.27
CA THR A 118 7.01 1.45 -4.09
C THR A 118 8.44 1.62 -3.62
N GLY A 119 8.89 2.86 -3.54
CA GLY A 119 10.19 3.24 -3.02
C GLY A 119 10.13 3.57 -1.53
N PHE A 120 11.20 3.27 -0.81
CA PHE A 120 11.34 3.51 0.61
C PHE A 120 12.61 4.28 0.89
N LEU A 121 12.52 5.35 1.70
CA LEU A 121 13.68 6.16 2.08
C LEU A 121 14.23 5.75 3.45
N HIS A 122 15.53 5.80 3.55
CA HIS A 122 16.26 5.83 4.82
C HIS A 122 17.25 6.99 4.81
N ASN A 123 17.16 7.89 5.80
CA ASN A 123 17.94 9.11 5.86
C ASN A 123 17.88 9.90 4.54
N GLU A 124 16.66 10.14 4.05
CA GLU A 124 16.36 10.91 2.82
C GLU A 124 16.96 10.32 1.52
N LYS A 125 17.51 9.12 1.59
CA LYS A 125 18.04 8.40 0.42
C LYS A 125 17.18 7.19 0.10
N LEU A 126 16.98 6.93 -1.16
CA LEU A 126 16.30 5.70 -1.60
C LEU A 126 17.12 4.49 -1.10
N SER A 127 16.53 3.74 -0.19
CA SER A 127 17.18 2.58 0.42
C SER A 127 16.70 1.27 -0.16
N SER A 128 15.46 1.22 -0.61
CA SER A 128 14.90 0.04 -1.28
C SER A 128 13.77 0.44 -2.21
N HIS A 129 13.57 -0.38 -3.21
CA HIS A 129 12.47 -0.31 -4.15
C HIS A 129 11.88 -1.71 -4.29
N ILE A 130 10.60 -1.85 -4.00
CA ILE A 130 9.85 -3.07 -4.22
C ILE A 130 9.09 -2.92 -5.54
N GLY A 131 9.56 -3.65 -6.56
CA GLY A 131 8.98 -3.61 -7.90
C GLY A 131 7.54 -4.11 -7.92
N PHE A 132 6.75 -3.56 -8.83
CA PHE A 132 5.37 -3.98 -9.04
C PHE A 132 5.34 -5.37 -9.70
N ILE A 133 4.72 -6.31 -9.02
CA ILE A 133 4.31 -7.61 -9.53
C ILE A 133 2.87 -7.82 -9.05
N GLU A 134 1.96 -8.16 -9.94
CA GLU A 134 0.58 -8.47 -9.55
C GLU A 134 0.57 -9.57 -8.49
N ASN A 135 -0.33 -9.46 -7.52
CA ASN A 135 -0.42 -10.37 -6.39
C ASN A 135 0.75 -10.30 -5.38
N ARG A 136 1.61 -9.31 -5.48
CA ARG A 136 2.61 -9.03 -4.44
C ARG A 136 1.99 -8.18 -3.34
N ALA A 137 2.05 -8.68 -2.11
CA ALA A 137 1.63 -7.97 -0.92
C ALA A 137 2.83 -7.42 -0.15
N LEU A 138 2.77 -6.16 0.28
CA LEU A 138 3.75 -5.50 1.12
C LEU A 138 3.14 -5.21 2.49
N PHE A 139 3.96 -5.29 3.53
CA PHE A 139 3.61 -4.83 4.87
C PHE A 139 4.77 -4.06 5.48
N PHE A 140 4.51 -2.84 5.95
CA PHE A 140 5.56 -1.95 6.44
C PHE A 140 5.04 -0.95 7.48
N ASN A 141 5.95 -0.37 8.25
CA ASN A 141 5.62 0.65 9.23
C ASN A 141 5.49 2.02 8.54
N GLY A 142 4.29 2.31 8.02
CA GLY A 142 4.01 3.53 7.27
C GLY A 142 4.21 4.82 8.05
N SER A 143 4.02 4.79 9.39
CA SER A 143 4.23 5.97 10.23
C SER A 143 5.70 6.31 10.49
N LYS A 144 6.62 5.40 10.16
CA LYS A 144 8.07 5.54 10.46
C LYS A 144 8.95 5.47 9.22
N ILE A 145 8.43 4.93 8.13
CA ILE A 145 9.19 4.74 6.89
C ILE A 145 8.60 5.66 5.83
N SER A 146 9.41 6.63 5.41
CA SER A 146 9.03 7.47 4.27
C SER A 146 9.00 6.64 3.00
N HIS A 147 7.88 6.69 2.29
CA HIS A 147 7.62 5.89 1.11
C HIS A 147 6.85 6.68 0.06
N SER A 148 6.93 6.21 -1.17
CA SER A 148 6.18 6.76 -2.29
C SER A 148 5.97 5.71 -3.36
N ASP A 149 4.90 5.87 -4.11
CA ASP A 149 4.81 5.27 -5.43
C ASP A 149 5.95 5.82 -6.28
N LEU A 150 6.79 4.94 -6.80
CA LEU A 150 7.71 5.34 -7.83
C LEU A 150 6.98 5.33 -9.15
N GLN A 151 7.32 6.31 -9.95
CA GLN A 151 6.60 6.63 -11.16
C GLN A 151 6.63 5.51 -12.18
N SER A 152 5.49 5.18 -12.77
CA SER A 152 5.47 4.40 -13.99
C SER A 152 5.96 5.24 -15.18
N PHE A 153 6.85 4.67 -15.95
CA PHE A 153 7.20 5.23 -17.26
C PHE A 153 6.31 4.62 -18.33
N GLY A 154 5.57 5.46 -19.01
CA GLY A 154 4.73 5.06 -20.12
C GLY A 154 3.37 5.74 -20.08
N ASP A 155 2.88 6.10 -21.23
CA ASP A 155 1.73 6.98 -21.41
C ASP A 155 0.37 6.35 -21.05
N SER A 156 0.31 5.08 -20.64
CA SER A 156 -0.96 4.40 -20.49
C SER A 156 -1.04 3.35 -19.40
N SER A 157 -0.01 3.13 -18.60
CA SER A 157 -0.07 2.08 -17.58
C SER A 157 -0.85 2.55 -16.35
N LYS A 158 -2.00 1.92 -16.16
CA LYS A 158 -2.77 2.06 -14.93
C LYS A 158 -2.23 1.09 -13.90
N ARG A 159 -2.07 1.57 -12.67
CA ARG A 159 -1.70 0.76 -11.53
C ARG A 159 -2.80 0.80 -10.48
N TYR A 160 -3.34 -0.37 -10.15
CA TYR A 160 -4.33 -0.56 -9.12
C TYR A 160 -3.72 -1.22 -7.90
N THR A 161 -3.92 -0.64 -6.73
CA THR A 161 -3.48 -1.21 -5.45
C THR A 161 -4.60 -1.21 -4.45
N LEU A 162 -4.58 -2.17 -3.52
CA LEU A 162 -5.42 -2.17 -2.33
C LEU A 162 -4.54 -1.81 -1.13
N ASN A 163 -4.95 -0.80 -0.39
CA ASN A 163 -4.24 -0.27 0.77
C ASN A 163 -5.08 -0.43 2.03
N ILE A 164 -4.48 -0.94 3.10
CA ILE A 164 -5.11 -1.06 4.41
C ILE A 164 -4.18 -0.45 5.45
N PHE A 165 -4.70 0.48 6.21
CA PHE A 165 -3.99 1.09 7.33
C PHE A 165 -4.41 0.43 8.64
N TYR A 166 -3.43 0.19 9.48
CA TYR A 166 -3.61 -0.46 10.78
C TYR A 166 -3.16 0.44 11.92
N LYS A 167 -3.90 0.37 13.04
CA LYS A 167 -3.46 0.88 14.35
C LYS A 167 -3.20 -0.27 15.31
N GLU A 168 -2.40 -0.01 16.33
CA GLU A 168 -2.21 -0.94 17.44
C GLU A 168 -3.32 -0.72 18.46
N ASN A 169 -3.94 -1.82 18.92
CA ASN A 169 -4.86 -1.78 20.03
C ASN A 169 -4.07 -1.99 21.31
N ASP A 170 -4.34 -1.15 22.31
CA ASP A 170 -3.83 -1.26 23.67
C ASP A 170 -4.27 -2.56 24.36
#